data_e5377caf3a95bfee42ce11002aa31547
#
_entry.id   e5377caf3a95bfee42ce11002aa31547
#
_cell.length_a   1.000
_cell.length_b   1.000
_cell.length_c   1.000
_cell.angle_alpha   90.00
_cell.angle_beta   90.00
_cell.angle_gamma   90.00
#
_symmetry.space_group_name_H-M   'P 1'
#
loop_
_entity.id
_entity.type
_entity.pdbx_description
1 polymer ?
#
loop_
_entity_poly.entity_id
_entity_poly.type
_entity_poly.pdbx_seq_one_letter_code
_entity_poly.pdbx_strand_id
1 'polypeptide(L)'
;NRYPAADLSELRQAVKTAFGVPADAGVLFGNGSDELIHIVVQACCNPGEVVLAPWPSFVYFDMAARFDHARFVGVPLTDHLSLDLPAMLAAIREHQPKVVFLAVPNNPTGGVWSDADMAAIIAAAPGLVVVDEAYQPFTDRSWMPRLLDAPNVVVMRTVSKIGLAGLRFGYLAGHPDWIAEFDKVRPPYNLDVLTQAALLTVLRHKPVLDQQAARLRADREPLAAALAALPGVRVFPSAANFVLARFSGKMDGNAVHLALKQRKILVRNFSNA
;
A
#
# COMPACT_ATOMS: atom_id res chain seq x y z
N ASN A 1 -25.61 0.24 22.81
CA ASN A 1 -24.76 -0.35 23.82
C ASN A 1 -24.49 -1.87 23.58
N ARG A 2 -24.11 -2.22 22.35
CA ARG A 2 -23.86 -3.60 21.93
C ARG A 2 -22.59 -3.65 21.08
N TYR A 3 -22.03 -4.83 20.90
CA TYR A 3 -20.97 -5.05 19.92
C TYR A 3 -21.43 -4.64 18.51
N PRO A 4 -20.51 -4.25 17.61
CA PRO A 4 -20.81 -4.04 16.21
C PRO A 4 -21.55 -5.23 15.59
N ALA A 5 -22.30 -5.02 14.51
CA ALA A 5 -22.93 -6.12 13.79
C ALA A 5 -21.85 -7.09 13.26
N ALA A 6 -22.06 -8.38 13.45
CA ALA A 6 -21.18 -9.40 12.87
C ALA A 6 -21.37 -9.50 11.35
N ASP A 7 -22.57 -9.25 10.87
CA ASP A 7 -22.87 -9.18 9.45
C ASP A 7 -22.51 -7.80 8.89
N LEU A 8 -21.50 -7.78 8.04
CA LEU A 8 -20.99 -6.60 7.30
C LEU A 8 -21.40 -6.65 5.82
N SER A 9 -22.45 -7.37 5.45
CA SER A 9 -22.85 -7.59 4.06
C SER A 9 -23.19 -6.28 3.33
N GLU A 10 -23.91 -5.35 3.97
CA GLU A 10 -24.21 -4.03 3.41
C GLU A 10 -22.93 -3.24 3.14
N LEU A 11 -22.03 -3.18 4.12
CA LEU A 11 -20.76 -2.48 3.97
C LEU A 11 -19.88 -3.13 2.91
N ARG A 12 -19.86 -4.47 2.86
CA ARG A 12 -19.12 -5.22 1.85
C ARG A 12 -19.60 -4.91 0.44
N GLN A 13 -20.92 -4.88 0.24
CA GLN A 13 -21.51 -4.51 -1.04
C GLN A 13 -21.21 -3.06 -1.42
N ALA A 14 -21.31 -2.12 -0.47
CA ALA A 14 -21.00 -0.72 -0.70
C ALA A 14 -19.53 -0.52 -1.09
N VAL A 15 -18.59 -1.22 -0.43
CA VAL A 15 -17.16 -1.18 -0.75
C VAL A 15 -16.90 -1.78 -2.14
N LYS A 16 -17.46 -2.95 -2.46
CA LYS A 16 -17.30 -3.56 -3.78
C LYS A 16 -17.75 -2.61 -4.89
N THR A 17 -18.94 -2.02 -4.74
CA THR A 17 -19.48 -1.07 -5.71
C THR A 17 -18.63 0.19 -5.83
N ALA A 18 -18.27 0.80 -4.71
CA ALA A 18 -17.54 2.08 -4.70
C ALA A 18 -16.10 1.98 -5.26
N PHE A 19 -15.44 0.82 -5.10
CA PHE A 19 -14.04 0.64 -5.47
C PHE A 19 -13.81 -0.33 -6.62
N GLY A 20 -14.87 -0.80 -7.29
CA GLY A 20 -14.78 -1.67 -8.47
C GLY A 20 -14.17 -3.03 -8.15
N VAL A 21 -14.47 -3.58 -6.98
CA VAL A 21 -14.04 -4.94 -6.62
C VAL A 21 -14.90 -5.95 -7.40
N PRO A 22 -14.30 -6.97 -8.07
CA PRO A 22 -15.04 -7.99 -8.79
C PRO A 22 -16.11 -8.66 -7.91
N ALA A 23 -17.28 -8.96 -8.50
CA ALA A 23 -18.40 -9.52 -7.76
C ALA A 23 -18.06 -10.84 -7.05
N ASP A 24 -17.28 -11.69 -7.71
CA ASP A 24 -16.88 -13.02 -7.21
C ASP A 24 -15.69 -12.97 -6.24
N ALA A 25 -15.03 -11.82 -6.10
CA ALA A 25 -13.94 -11.67 -5.13
C ALA A 25 -14.49 -11.63 -3.71
N GLY A 26 -13.79 -12.27 -2.77
CA GLY A 26 -13.98 -12.07 -1.33
C GLY A 26 -13.44 -10.71 -0.88
N VAL A 27 -13.96 -10.17 0.23
CA VAL A 27 -13.48 -8.94 0.85
C VAL A 27 -13.38 -9.11 2.36
N LEU A 28 -12.22 -8.76 2.92
CA LEU A 28 -11.97 -8.68 4.36
C LEU A 28 -11.70 -7.22 4.74
N PHE A 29 -12.23 -6.80 5.89
CA PHE A 29 -12.02 -5.46 6.43
C PHE A 29 -11.03 -5.46 7.58
N GLY A 30 -10.22 -4.41 7.64
CA GLY A 30 -9.25 -4.18 8.71
C GLY A 30 -9.30 -2.77 9.26
N ASN A 31 -8.80 -2.63 10.48
CA ASN A 31 -8.61 -1.36 11.15
C ASN A 31 -7.41 -0.59 10.55
N GLY A 32 -7.58 -0.16 9.30
CA GLY A 32 -6.52 0.31 8.41
C GLY A 32 -5.82 -0.85 7.68
N SER A 33 -4.98 -0.50 6.71
CA SER A 33 -4.11 -1.47 6.02
C SER A 33 -3.08 -2.12 6.96
N ASP A 34 -2.70 -1.44 8.04
CA ASP A 34 -1.71 -1.94 8.98
C ASP A 34 -2.18 -3.26 9.64
N GLU A 35 -3.45 -3.31 10.10
CA GLU A 35 -4.02 -4.55 10.62
C GLU A 35 -4.08 -5.65 9.56
N LEU A 36 -4.41 -5.31 8.32
CA LEU A 36 -4.47 -6.28 7.22
C LEU A 36 -3.09 -6.86 6.87
N ILE A 37 -2.04 -6.04 6.89
CA ILE A 37 -0.67 -6.53 6.71
C ILE A 37 -0.32 -7.54 7.80
N HIS A 38 -0.65 -7.22 9.06
CA HIS A 38 -0.40 -8.11 10.19
C HIS A 38 -1.19 -9.43 10.06
N ILE A 39 -2.49 -9.37 9.76
CA ILE A 39 -3.33 -10.54 9.51
C ILE A 39 -2.75 -11.44 8.42
N VAL A 40 -2.28 -10.86 7.30
CA VAL A 40 -1.67 -11.62 6.20
C VAL A 40 -0.40 -12.33 6.65
N VAL A 41 0.50 -11.62 7.33
CA VAL A 41 1.76 -12.23 7.80
C VAL A 41 1.46 -13.34 8.82
N GLN A 42 0.58 -13.09 9.78
CA GLN A 42 0.19 -14.04 10.81
C GLN A 42 -0.48 -15.31 10.22
N ALA A 43 -1.30 -15.15 9.18
CA ALA A 43 -1.98 -16.27 8.55
C ALA A 43 -1.07 -17.10 7.64
N CYS A 44 -0.07 -16.48 7.02
CA CYS A 44 0.74 -17.10 5.95
C CYS A 44 2.12 -17.57 6.43
N CYS A 45 2.66 -17.04 7.54
CA CYS A 45 4.04 -17.26 7.92
C CYS A 45 4.14 -17.95 9.28
N ASN A 46 4.93 -19.02 9.35
CA ASN A 46 5.47 -19.54 10.59
C ASN A 46 6.76 -18.80 10.97
N PRO A 47 7.22 -18.88 12.24
CA PRO A 47 8.49 -18.32 12.66
C PRO A 47 9.65 -18.74 11.74
N GLY A 48 10.44 -17.77 11.26
CA GLY A 48 11.56 -17.97 10.36
C GLY A 48 11.22 -18.03 8.87
N GLU A 49 9.95 -18.16 8.48
CA GLU A 49 9.54 -18.09 7.08
C GLU A 49 9.66 -16.66 6.54
N VAL A 50 9.66 -16.52 5.21
CA VAL A 50 10.09 -15.28 4.56
C VAL A 50 8.93 -14.44 4.07
N VAL A 51 8.99 -13.16 4.42
CA VAL A 51 8.26 -12.05 3.82
C VAL A 51 9.23 -11.26 2.94
N LEU A 52 8.89 -11.01 1.70
CA LEU A 52 9.76 -10.34 0.72
C LEU A 52 9.07 -9.10 0.15
N ALA A 53 9.84 -8.04 -0.06
CA ALA A 53 9.38 -6.83 -0.75
C ALA A 53 10.54 -6.12 -1.46
N PRO A 54 10.28 -5.31 -2.51
CA PRO A 54 11.24 -4.30 -2.97
C PRO A 54 11.61 -3.34 -1.83
N TRP A 55 12.84 -2.84 -1.80
CA TRP A 55 13.30 -1.95 -0.72
C TRP A 55 14.10 -0.76 -1.28
N PRO A 56 13.87 0.49 -0.81
CA PRO A 56 12.93 0.87 0.24
C PRO A 56 11.45 0.78 -0.19
N SER A 57 10.60 0.36 0.77
CA SER A 57 9.15 0.29 0.63
C SER A 57 8.47 0.68 1.95
N PHE A 58 7.19 0.36 2.11
CA PHE A 58 6.47 0.68 3.33
C PHE A 58 7.06 -0.09 4.52
N VAL A 59 7.60 0.66 5.48
CA VAL A 59 8.36 0.11 6.62
C VAL A 59 7.58 -0.92 7.44
N TYR A 60 6.26 -0.85 7.43
CA TYR A 60 5.43 -1.76 8.22
C TYR A 60 5.48 -3.21 7.70
N PHE A 61 5.88 -3.47 6.46
CA PHE A 61 6.10 -4.83 5.96
C PHE A 61 7.20 -5.55 6.75
N ASP A 62 8.33 -4.87 6.98
CA ASP A 62 9.43 -5.38 7.81
C ASP A 62 8.99 -5.50 9.28
N MET A 63 8.31 -4.47 9.82
CA MET A 63 7.86 -4.48 11.21
C MET A 63 6.88 -5.62 11.48
N ALA A 64 5.87 -5.83 10.63
CA ALA A 64 4.90 -6.91 10.78
C ALA A 64 5.57 -8.29 10.71
N ALA A 65 6.49 -8.49 9.75
CA ALA A 65 7.27 -9.72 9.67
C ALA A 65 8.01 -10.01 10.99
N ARG A 66 8.69 -9.00 11.55
CA ARG A 66 9.42 -9.16 12.83
C ARG A 66 8.51 -9.43 14.02
N PHE A 67 7.32 -8.80 14.07
CA PHE A 67 6.36 -9.01 15.16
C PHE A 67 5.86 -10.45 15.19
N ASP A 68 5.69 -11.07 14.03
CA ASP A 68 5.26 -12.46 13.89
C ASP A 68 6.45 -13.44 13.74
N HIS A 69 7.66 -13.01 14.12
CA HIS A 69 8.88 -13.83 14.06
C HIS A 69 9.23 -14.37 12.67
N ALA A 70 8.65 -13.81 11.61
CA ALA A 70 9.05 -14.08 10.23
C ALA A 70 10.32 -13.29 9.86
N ARG A 71 11.03 -13.75 8.84
CA ARG A 71 12.22 -13.08 8.31
C ARG A 71 11.85 -12.15 7.17
N PHE A 72 12.14 -10.88 7.29
CA PHE A 72 11.98 -9.93 6.18
C PHE A 72 13.19 -9.95 5.26
N VAL A 73 12.95 -9.98 3.94
CA VAL A 73 13.95 -9.85 2.88
C VAL A 73 13.56 -8.67 2.00
N GLY A 74 14.33 -7.58 2.09
CA GLY A 74 14.19 -6.40 1.23
C GLY A 74 15.10 -6.52 0.02
N VAL A 75 14.54 -6.52 -1.18
CA VAL A 75 15.32 -6.52 -2.44
C VAL A 75 15.58 -5.08 -2.86
N PRO A 76 16.84 -4.64 -2.96
CA PRO A 76 17.14 -3.25 -3.29
C PRO A 76 16.53 -2.83 -4.63
N LEU A 77 15.94 -1.63 -4.65
CA LEU A 77 15.59 -0.95 -5.89
C LEU A 77 16.86 -0.49 -6.61
N THR A 78 16.76 -0.23 -7.91
CA THR A 78 17.86 0.35 -8.68
C THR A 78 18.20 1.77 -8.20
N ASP A 79 19.31 2.37 -8.67
CA ASP A 79 19.71 3.76 -8.37
C ASP A 79 18.66 4.80 -8.83
N HIS A 80 17.79 4.41 -9.73
CA HIS A 80 16.65 5.21 -10.20
C HIS A 80 15.37 4.98 -9.39
N LEU A 81 15.46 4.19 -8.30
CA LEU A 81 14.33 3.75 -7.49
C LEU A 81 13.25 2.99 -8.27
N SER A 82 13.66 2.31 -9.34
CA SER A 82 12.85 1.39 -10.11
C SER A 82 13.00 -0.04 -9.59
N LEU A 83 12.03 -0.90 -9.88
CA LEU A 83 12.11 -2.31 -9.55
C LEU A 83 13.27 -2.98 -10.30
N ASP A 84 14.06 -3.76 -9.59
CA ASP A 84 15.06 -4.68 -10.18
C ASP A 84 14.40 -6.06 -10.33
N LEU A 85 13.76 -6.31 -11.47
CA LEU A 85 13.07 -7.57 -11.71
C LEU A 85 14.00 -8.78 -11.64
N PRO A 86 15.20 -8.79 -12.25
CA PRO A 86 16.16 -9.90 -12.11
C PRO A 86 16.49 -10.22 -10.64
N ALA A 87 16.76 -9.19 -9.83
CA ALA A 87 17.06 -9.36 -8.41
C ALA A 87 15.84 -9.87 -7.62
N MET A 88 14.63 -9.37 -7.92
CA MET A 88 13.40 -9.87 -7.31
C MET A 88 13.16 -11.35 -7.61
N LEU A 89 13.29 -11.76 -8.87
CA LEU A 89 13.12 -13.17 -9.28
C LEU A 89 14.20 -14.08 -8.68
N ALA A 90 15.44 -13.59 -8.55
CA ALA A 90 16.51 -14.32 -7.87
C ALA A 90 16.19 -14.53 -6.38
N ALA A 91 15.77 -13.46 -5.67
CA ALA A 91 15.41 -13.53 -4.26
C ALA A 91 14.19 -14.44 -4.01
N ILE A 92 13.18 -14.43 -4.89
CA ILE A 92 12.04 -15.34 -4.81
C ILE A 92 12.50 -16.80 -4.91
N ARG A 93 13.37 -17.13 -5.88
CA ARG A 93 13.91 -18.49 -6.04
C ARG A 93 14.74 -18.92 -4.84
N GLU A 94 15.58 -18.04 -4.31
CA GLU A 94 16.48 -18.33 -3.20
C GLU A 94 15.72 -18.52 -1.88
N HIS A 95 14.81 -17.61 -1.60
CA HIS A 95 14.20 -17.51 -0.27
C HIS A 95 12.82 -18.15 -0.16
N GLN A 96 12.19 -18.53 -1.27
CA GLN A 96 10.86 -19.16 -1.30
C GLN A 96 9.83 -18.48 -0.38
N PRO A 97 9.57 -17.15 -0.57
CA PRO A 97 8.77 -16.37 0.36
C PRO A 97 7.33 -16.87 0.46
N LYS A 98 6.77 -16.82 1.67
CA LYS A 98 5.35 -17.08 1.90
C LYS A 98 4.48 -15.90 1.51
N VAL A 99 5.02 -14.68 1.65
CA VAL A 99 4.35 -13.45 1.28
C VAL A 99 5.32 -12.55 0.52
N VAL A 100 4.86 -12.00 -0.61
CA VAL A 100 5.53 -10.93 -1.34
C VAL A 100 4.64 -9.70 -1.31
N PHE A 101 5.13 -8.57 -0.76
CA PHE A 101 4.44 -7.29 -0.81
C PHE A 101 4.92 -6.44 -1.99
N LEU A 102 3.98 -5.93 -2.79
CA LEU A 102 4.22 -5.01 -3.90
C LEU A 102 3.37 -3.75 -3.71
N ALA A 103 3.96 -2.69 -3.14
CA ALA A 103 3.28 -1.40 -3.02
C ALA A 103 3.27 -0.68 -4.38
N VAL A 104 2.07 -0.29 -4.86
CA VAL A 104 1.87 0.34 -6.19
C VAL A 104 0.75 1.38 -6.12
N PRO A 105 1.09 2.65 -6.08
CA PRO A 105 2.41 3.30 -6.04
C PRO A 105 3.20 2.99 -4.76
N ASN A 106 4.52 2.86 -4.91
CA ASN A 106 5.40 2.52 -3.79
C ASN A 106 5.60 3.71 -2.83
N ASN A 107 5.67 3.44 -1.56
CA ASN A 107 6.03 4.40 -0.52
C ASN A 107 7.40 4.00 0.08
N PRO A 108 8.46 4.85 0.04
CA PRO A 108 8.40 6.32 -0.12
C PRO A 108 8.71 6.84 -1.52
N THR A 109 8.93 6.00 -2.51
CA THR A 109 9.47 6.43 -3.80
C THR A 109 8.45 7.08 -4.72
N GLY A 110 7.16 6.75 -4.57
CA GLY A 110 6.08 7.19 -5.47
C GLY A 110 6.03 6.43 -6.80
N GLY A 111 7.01 5.55 -7.05
CA GLY A 111 7.10 4.79 -8.30
C GLY A 111 6.00 3.75 -8.47
N VAL A 112 5.77 3.35 -9.71
CA VAL A 112 4.89 2.24 -10.09
C VAL A 112 5.71 1.20 -10.84
N TRP A 113 5.33 -0.06 -10.69
CA TRP A 113 5.95 -1.17 -11.40
C TRP A 113 5.23 -1.43 -12.73
N SER A 114 5.92 -1.98 -13.72
CA SER A 114 5.28 -2.36 -14.98
C SER A 114 4.35 -3.56 -14.75
N ASP A 115 3.27 -3.66 -15.54
CA ASP A 115 2.35 -4.81 -15.46
C ASP A 115 3.06 -6.12 -15.81
N ALA A 116 4.07 -6.06 -16.70
CA ALA A 116 4.88 -7.22 -17.06
C ALA A 116 5.76 -7.70 -15.90
N ASP A 117 6.41 -6.76 -15.18
CA ASP A 117 7.23 -7.10 -14.01
C ASP A 117 6.37 -7.67 -12.88
N MET A 118 5.22 -7.05 -12.62
CA MET A 118 4.28 -7.55 -11.61
C MET A 118 3.79 -8.96 -11.96
N ALA A 119 3.40 -9.19 -13.21
CA ALA A 119 2.95 -10.50 -13.65
C ALA A 119 4.07 -11.57 -13.54
N ALA A 120 5.31 -11.21 -13.85
CA ALA A 120 6.46 -12.11 -13.70
C ALA A 120 6.72 -12.47 -12.23
N ILE A 121 6.63 -11.50 -11.31
CA ILE A 121 6.77 -11.74 -9.87
C ILE A 121 5.63 -12.61 -9.35
N ILE A 122 4.38 -12.33 -9.73
CA ILE A 122 3.20 -13.11 -9.32
C ILE A 122 3.33 -14.55 -9.78
N ALA A 123 3.74 -14.78 -11.02
CA ALA A 123 3.94 -16.13 -11.56
C ALA A 123 5.09 -16.89 -10.90
N ALA A 124 6.13 -16.19 -10.44
CA ALA A 124 7.29 -16.81 -9.80
C ALA A 124 7.11 -17.03 -8.29
N ALA A 125 6.19 -16.30 -7.64
CA ALA A 125 6.00 -16.36 -6.19
C ALA A 125 5.37 -17.71 -5.78
N PRO A 126 6.00 -18.48 -4.88
CA PRO A 126 5.44 -19.75 -4.39
C PRO A 126 4.31 -19.55 -3.38
N GLY A 127 4.23 -18.37 -2.78
CA GLY A 127 3.23 -17.98 -1.80
C GLY A 127 2.34 -16.85 -2.29
N LEU A 128 1.73 -16.15 -1.34
CA LEU A 128 0.81 -15.04 -1.59
C LEU A 128 1.55 -13.79 -2.10
N VAL A 129 0.96 -13.09 -3.07
CA VAL A 129 1.37 -11.75 -3.47
C VAL A 129 0.31 -10.75 -3.05
N VAL A 130 0.71 -9.78 -2.22
CA VAL A 130 -0.14 -8.67 -1.78
C VAL A 130 0.21 -7.44 -2.62
N VAL A 131 -0.71 -7.02 -3.46
CA VAL A 131 -0.61 -5.76 -4.19
C VAL A 131 -1.19 -4.66 -3.31
N ASP A 132 -0.31 -3.87 -2.69
CA ASP A 132 -0.73 -2.75 -1.84
C ASP A 132 -1.00 -1.50 -2.68
N GLU A 133 -2.26 -1.23 -2.87
CA GLU A 133 -2.79 -0.09 -3.62
C GLU A 133 -3.26 1.05 -2.70
N ALA A 134 -2.59 1.28 -1.57
CA ALA A 134 -2.96 2.36 -0.64
C ALA A 134 -2.98 3.75 -1.30
N TYR A 135 -2.18 3.95 -2.34
CA TYR A 135 -2.10 5.22 -3.10
C TYR A 135 -2.80 5.16 -4.47
N GLN A 136 -3.59 4.11 -4.74
CA GLN A 136 -4.29 3.93 -6.02
C GLN A 136 -5.15 5.14 -6.45
N PRO A 137 -5.83 5.90 -5.56
CA PRO A 137 -6.61 7.05 -5.99
C PRO A 137 -5.82 8.14 -6.73
N PHE A 138 -4.49 8.11 -6.67
CA PHE A 138 -3.60 9.09 -7.30
C PHE A 138 -2.96 8.62 -8.60
N THR A 139 -3.37 7.44 -9.10
CA THR A 139 -2.88 6.84 -10.35
C THR A 139 -4.02 6.17 -11.12
N ASP A 140 -3.85 5.99 -12.43
CA ASP A 140 -4.77 5.21 -13.26
C ASP A 140 -4.44 3.72 -13.27
N ARG A 141 -3.36 3.34 -12.57
CA ARG A 141 -2.93 1.96 -12.46
C ARG A 141 -3.66 1.24 -11.35
N SER A 142 -4.09 0.00 -11.61
CA SER A 142 -4.68 -0.88 -10.61
C SER A 142 -4.61 -2.33 -11.05
N TRP A 143 -4.35 -3.23 -10.11
CA TRP A 143 -4.45 -4.68 -10.30
C TRP A 143 -5.85 -5.21 -10.02
N MET A 144 -6.72 -4.41 -9.41
CA MET A 144 -8.08 -4.82 -9.03
C MET A 144 -8.89 -5.44 -10.17
N PRO A 145 -8.89 -4.92 -11.42
CA PRO A 145 -9.62 -5.55 -12.53
C PRO A 145 -9.10 -6.95 -12.91
N ARG A 146 -7.86 -7.26 -12.55
CA ARG A 146 -7.15 -8.52 -12.83
C ARG A 146 -7.00 -9.41 -11.60
N LEU A 147 -7.68 -9.05 -10.52
CA LEU A 147 -7.53 -9.68 -9.20
C LEU A 147 -7.69 -11.21 -9.24
N LEU A 148 -8.62 -11.70 -10.05
CA LEU A 148 -8.94 -13.12 -10.15
C LEU A 148 -8.19 -13.85 -11.28
N ASP A 149 -7.30 -13.16 -12.02
CA ASP A 149 -6.48 -13.78 -13.06
C ASP A 149 -5.42 -14.73 -12.48
N ALA A 150 -5.03 -14.50 -11.20
CA ALA A 150 -4.07 -15.34 -10.50
C ALA A 150 -4.58 -15.71 -9.11
N PRO A 151 -4.54 -17.01 -8.72
CA PRO A 151 -5.13 -17.49 -7.47
C PRO A 151 -4.35 -17.04 -6.22
N ASN A 152 -3.09 -16.64 -6.38
CA ASN A 152 -2.19 -16.26 -5.30
C ASN A 152 -2.06 -14.73 -5.14
N VAL A 153 -3.05 -13.95 -5.58
CA VAL A 153 -3.03 -12.49 -5.46
C VAL A 153 -4.15 -12.01 -4.56
N VAL A 154 -3.83 -11.04 -3.72
CA VAL A 154 -4.80 -10.18 -3.05
C VAL A 154 -4.43 -8.71 -3.27
N VAL A 155 -5.43 -7.86 -3.41
CA VAL A 155 -5.26 -6.40 -3.49
C VAL A 155 -5.68 -5.78 -2.17
N MET A 156 -4.81 -4.96 -1.60
CA MET A 156 -5.05 -4.23 -0.37
C MET A 156 -5.24 -2.73 -0.65
N ARG A 157 -6.28 -2.13 -0.08
CA ARG A 157 -6.55 -0.69 -0.17
C ARG A 157 -6.95 -0.09 1.17
N THR A 158 -6.85 1.23 1.26
CA THR A 158 -7.28 2.00 2.45
C THR A 158 -7.89 3.33 2.04
N VAL A 159 -8.79 3.84 2.87
CA VAL A 159 -9.32 5.22 2.71
C VAL A 159 -8.44 6.27 3.38
N SER A 160 -7.38 5.86 4.05
CA SER A 160 -6.49 6.76 4.80
C SER A 160 -5.84 7.84 3.93
N LYS A 161 -5.59 7.56 2.65
CA LYS A 161 -4.83 8.47 1.78
C LYS A 161 -5.71 9.48 1.04
N ILE A 162 -7.03 9.32 1.10
CA ILE A 162 -8.02 10.23 0.51
C ILE A 162 -8.69 11.16 1.54
N GLY A 163 -7.98 11.46 2.64
CA GLY A 163 -8.46 12.38 3.67
C GLY A 163 -9.22 11.73 4.83
N LEU A 164 -9.32 10.40 4.87
CA LEU A 164 -10.10 9.67 5.86
C LEU A 164 -9.24 8.79 6.80
N ALA A 165 -8.01 9.22 7.05
CA ALA A 165 -7.06 8.47 7.88
C ALA A 165 -7.59 8.16 9.30
N GLY A 166 -8.40 9.07 9.86
CA GLY A 166 -9.01 8.91 11.17
C GLY A 166 -10.07 7.83 11.27
N LEU A 167 -10.65 7.39 10.15
CA LEU A 167 -11.61 6.28 10.14
C LEU A 167 -10.94 4.91 10.31
N ARG A 168 -9.61 4.84 10.20
CA ARG A 168 -8.86 3.59 10.35
C ARG A 168 -9.47 2.44 9.53
N PHE A 169 -9.80 2.66 8.28
CA PHE A 169 -10.40 1.63 7.43
C PHE A 169 -9.49 1.22 6.27
N GLY A 170 -9.35 -0.08 6.10
CA GLY A 170 -8.73 -0.75 4.97
C GLY A 170 -9.49 -2.01 4.59
N TYR A 171 -9.20 -2.53 3.39
CA TYR A 171 -9.76 -3.79 2.96
C TYR A 171 -8.76 -4.58 2.10
N LEU A 172 -8.85 -5.91 2.21
CA LEU A 172 -8.27 -6.88 1.28
C LEU A 172 -9.35 -7.38 0.36
N ALA A 173 -9.06 -7.51 -0.92
CA ALA A 173 -9.89 -8.22 -1.90
C ALA A 173 -9.05 -9.34 -2.52
N GLY A 174 -9.65 -10.51 -2.75
CA GLY A 174 -8.95 -11.66 -3.30
C GLY A 174 -9.86 -12.83 -3.58
N HIS A 175 -9.25 -13.97 -3.94
CA HIS A 175 -10.01 -15.21 -4.04
C HIS A 175 -10.72 -15.51 -2.71
N PRO A 176 -12.00 -15.97 -2.72
CA PRO A 176 -12.77 -16.22 -1.50
C PRO A 176 -12.06 -17.13 -0.49
N ASP A 177 -11.30 -18.12 -0.94
CA ASP A 177 -10.57 -19.05 -0.08
C ASP A 177 -9.51 -18.33 0.76
N TRP A 178 -8.73 -17.41 0.16
CA TRP A 178 -7.77 -16.60 0.92
C TRP A 178 -8.47 -15.73 1.96
N ILE A 179 -9.55 -15.10 1.56
CA ILE A 179 -10.31 -14.22 2.47
C ILE A 179 -10.90 -15.02 3.64
N ALA A 180 -11.36 -16.24 3.40
CA ALA A 180 -11.85 -17.12 4.46
C ALA A 180 -10.75 -17.53 5.46
N GLU A 181 -9.53 -17.79 4.97
CA GLU A 181 -8.39 -18.09 5.86
C GLU A 181 -7.98 -16.89 6.71
N PHE A 182 -7.93 -15.70 6.12
CA PHE A 182 -7.62 -14.46 6.84
C PHE A 182 -8.70 -14.10 7.87
N ASP A 183 -9.96 -14.40 7.59
CA ASP A 183 -11.06 -14.14 8.52
C ASP A 183 -10.95 -14.98 9.81
N LYS A 184 -10.28 -16.14 9.77
CA LYS A 184 -10.04 -16.99 10.96
C LYS A 184 -9.09 -16.33 11.97
N VAL A 185 -8.15 -15.52 11.52
CA VAL A 185 -7.16 -14.83 12.40
C VAL A 185 -7.53 -13.38 12.68
N ARG A 186 -8.51 -12.83 11.97
CA ARG A 186 -8.99 -11.47 12.20
C ARG A 186 -9.66 -11.36 13.58
N PRO A 187 -9.30 -10.34 14.39
CA PRO A 187 -10.00 -10.08 15.65
C PRO A 187 -11.50 -9.88 15.42
N PRO A 188 -12.37 -10.52 16.22
CA PRO A 188 -13.81 -10.31 16.10
C PRO A 188 -14.16 -8.84 16.39
N TYR A 189 -15.14 -8.30 15.65
CA TYR A 189 -15.62 -6.91 15.80
C TYR A 189 -14.53 -5.85 15.65
N ASN A 190 -13.50 -6.11 14.83
CA ASN A 190 -12.36 -5.21 14.63
C ASN A 190 -12.73 -3.83 14.06
N LEU A 191 -13.89 -3.69 13.41
CA LEU A 191 -14.42 -2.38 13.01
C LEU A 191 -15.48 -1.92 13.99
N ASP A 192 -15.26 -0.75 14.60
CA ASP A 192 -16.23 -0.14 15.50
C ASP A 192 -17.47 0.39 14.75
N VAL A 193 -18.56 0.63 15.51
CA VAL A 193 -19.87 1.05 14.97
C VAL A 193 -19.79 2.42 14.29
N LEU A 194 -18.99 3.34 14.82
CA LEU A 194 -18.86 4.69 14.27
C LEU A 194 -18.14 4.66 12.92
N THR A 195 -17.06 3.87 12.82
CA THR A 195 -16.35 3.64 11.57
C THR A 195 -17.27 3.04 10.50
N GLN A 196 -18.08 2.03 10.84
CA GLN A 196 -19.02 1.41 9.90
C GLN A 196 -20.06 2.43 9.39
N ALA A 197 -20.69 3.19 10.29
CA ALA A 197 -21.69 4.18 9.95
C ALA A 197 -21.11 5.35 9.13
N ALA A 198 -19.95 5.86 9.56
CA ALA A 198 -19.25 6.93 8.85
C ALA A 198 -18.85 6.49 7.44
N LEU A 199 -18.34 5.26 7.29
CA LEU A 199 -17.91 4.74 6.00
C LEU A 199 -19.07 4.59 5.02
N LEU A 200 -20.22 4.02 5.44
CA LEU A 200 -21.42 3.94 4.61
C LEU A 200 -21.88 5.32 4.14
N THR A 201 -21.76 6.33 5.00
CA THR A 201 -22.08 7.71 4.64
C THR A 201 -21.09 8.27 3.62
N VAL A 202 -19.79 8.11 3.88
CA VAL A 202 -18.73 8.63 3.01
C VAL A 202 -18.75 7.98 1.62
N LEU A 203 -19.00 6.68 1.53
CA LEU A 203 -19.05 5.98 0.24
C LEU A 203 -20.16 6.51 -0.69
N ARG A 204 -21.26 7.05 -0.15
CA ARG A 204 -22.29 7.75 -0.95
C ARG A 204 -21.76 9.05 -1.55
N HIS A 205 -20.75 9.65 -0.93
CA HIS A 205 -20.10 10.89 -1.37
C HIS A 205 -18.74 10.67 -2.02
N LYS A 206 -18.42 9.43 -2.41
CA LYS A 206 -17.14 9.07 -3.04
C LYS A 206 -16.72 9.99 -4.19
N PRO A 207 -17.62 10.47 -5.08
CA PRO A 207 -17.24 11.39 -6.15
C PRO A 207 -16.53 12.67 -5.66
N VAL A 208 -16.86 13.16 -4.46
CA VAL A 208 -16.16 14.33 -3.87
C VAL A 208 -14.71 13.98 -3.54
N LEU A 209 -14.48 12.79 -2.98
CA LEU A 209 -13.12 12.32 -2.67
C LEU A 209 -12.30 12.09 -3.93
N ASP A 210 -12.92 11.53 -4.97
CA ASP A 210 -12.28 11.31 -6.27
C ASP A 210 -11.87 12.64 -6.92
N GLN A 211 -12.72 13.67 -6.81
CA GLN A 211 -12.42 15.01 -7.31
C GLN A 211 -11.24 15.65 -6.54
N GLN A 212 -11.18 15.48 -5.21
CA GLN A 212 -10.06 15.94 -4.40
C GLN A 212 -8.76 15.21 -4.76
N ALA A 213 -8.81 13.88 -4.96
CA ALA A 213 -7.66 13.09 -5.40
C ALA A 213 -7.17 13.52 -6.78
N ALA A 214 -8.09 13.79 -7.73
CA ALA A 214 -7.75 14.30 -9.06
C ALA A 214 -7.06 15.66 -8.99
N ARG A 215 -7.49 16.56 -8.11
CA ARG A 215 -6.82 17.84 -7.88
C ARG A 215 -5.39 17.65 -7.34
N LEU A 216 -5.19 16.78 -6.36
CA LEU A 216 -3.85 16.47 -5.84
C LEU A 216 -2.94 15.87 -6.91
N ARG A 217 -3.48 15.05 -7.82
CA ARG A 217 -2.72 14.56 -8.99
C ARG A 217 -2.28 15.72 -9.90
N ALA A 218 -3.17 16.67 -10.18
CA ALA A 218 -2.87 17.82 -11.00
C ALA A 218 -1.84 18.75 -10.34
N ASP A 219 -1.91 18.95 -9.02
CA ASP A 219 -0.99 19.82 -8.28
C ASP A 219 0.41 19.19 -8.11
N ARG A 220 0.53 17.87 -8.22
CA ARG A 220 1.81 17.12 -8.09
C ARG A 220 2.81 17.52 -9.17
N GLU A 221 2.38 17.61 -10.42
CA GLU A 221 3.28 17.85 -11.57
C GLU A 221 3.94 19.24 -11.52
N PRO A 222 3.22 20.36 -11.27
CA PRO A 222 3.83 21.66 -11.07
C PRO A 222 4.81 21.69 -9.89
N LEU A 223 4.49 21.01 -8.78
CA LEU A 223 5.38 20.91 -7.63
C LEU A 223 6.67 20.17 -7.99
N ALA A 224 6.56 19.03 -8.65
CA ALA A 224 7.71 18.24 -9.10
C ALA A 224 8.62 19.05 -10.05
N ALA A 225 8.03 19.76 -11.02
CA ALA A 225 8.76 20.62 -11.94
C ALA A 225 9.47 21.78 -11.22
N ALA A 226 8.79 22.44 -10.28
CA ALA A 226 9.39 23.52 -9.51
C ALA A 226 10.57 23.04 -8.64
N LEU A 227 10.46 21.86 -8.02
CA LEU A 227 11.55 21.26 -7.26
C LEU A 227 12.72 20.85 -8.16
N ALA A 228 12.45 20.28 -9.32
CA ALA A 228 13.48 19.84 -10.28
C ALA A 228 14.28 21.02 -10.87
N ALA A 229 13.69 22.22 -10.90
CA ALA A 229 14.36 23.44 -11.36
C ALA A 229 15.39 23.97 -10.34
N LEU A 230 15.39 23.49 -9.10
CA LEU A 230 16.33 23.94 -8.09
C LEU A 230 17.71 23.27 -8.29
N PRO A 231 18.82 24.04 -8.17
CA PRO A 231 20.16 23.47 -8.28
C PRO A 231 20.43 22.37 -7.22
N GLY A 232 20.99 21.24 -7.66
CA GLY A 232 21.32 20.14 -6.75
C GLY A 232 20.15 19.32 -6.24
N VAL A 233 18.97 19.48 -6.84
CA VAL A 233 17.76 18.71 -6.50
C VAL A 233 17.46 17.72 -7.62
N ARG A 234 17.36 16.44 -7.25
CA ARG A 234 16.85 15.36 -8.12
C ARG A 234 15.47 14.95 -7.62
N VAL A 235 14.47 15.10 -8.45
CA VAL A 235 13.10 14.67 -8.19
C VAL A 235 12.87 13.29 -8.83
N PHE A 236 12.23 12.39 -8.09
CA PHE A 236 11.86 11.08 -8.61
C PHE A 236 10.41 11.09 -9.11
N PRO A 237 10.11 10.36 -10.21
CA PRO A 237 8.74 10.24 -10.70
C PRO A 237 7.80 9.69 -9.62
N SER A 238 6.61 10.27 -9.51
CA SER A 238 5.62 9.84 -8.52
C SER A 238 4.25 9.68 -9.14
N ALA A 239 3.57 8.60 -8.77
CA ALA A 239 2.16 8.34 -9.03
C ALA A 239 1.32 8.35 -7.74
N ALA A 240 1.91 8.81 -6.61
CA ALA A 240 1.24 8.96 -5.32
C ALA A 240 0.81 10.41 -5.05
N ASN A 241 0.35 10.71 -3.85
CA ASN A 241 0.03 12.07 -3.40
C ASN A 241 1.21 12.77 -2.70
N PHE A 242 2.41 12.37 -3.02
CA PHE A 242 3.67 12.97 -2.54
C PHE A 242 4.74 12.95 -3.63
N VAL A 243 5.79 13.71 -3.43
CA VAL A 243 6.97 13.77 -4.30
C VAL A 243 8.20 13.46 -3.45
N LEU A 244 9.04 12.54 -3.92
CA LEU A 244 10.36 12.29 -3.34
C LEU A 244 11.40 13.12 -4.08
N ALA A 245 12.19 13.88 -3.32
CA ALA A 245 13.30 14.66 -3.85
C ALA A 245 14.58 14.37 -3.08
N ARG A 246 15.69 14.20 -3.79
CA ARG A 246 17.04 14.07 -3.22
C ARG A 246 17.75 15.40 -3.37
N PHE A 247 18.25 15.91 -2.27
CA PHE A 247 19.06 17.12 -2.20
C PHE A 247 20.53 16.77 -2.09
N SER A 248 21.41 17.50 -2.79
CA SER A 248 22.85 17.28 -2.80
C SER A 248 23.60 18.61 -2.66
N GLY A 249 24.86 18.53 -2.17
CA GLY A 249 25.71 19.70 -1.95
C GLY A 249 25.55 20.28 -0.55
N LYS A 250 25.63 21.61 -0.43
CA LYS A 250 25.59 22.33 0.86
C LYS A 250 24.23 22.25 1.57
N MET A 251 23.17 22.01 0.84
CA MET A 251 21.79 21.83 1.35
C MET A 251 21.40 20.38 1.14
N ASP A 252 21.78 19.52 2.05
CA ASP A 252 21.31 18.13 2.08
C ASP A 252 19.87 18.00 2.63
N GLY A 253 19.32 16.78 2.60
CA GLY A 253 17.98 16.52 3.05
C GLY A 253 17.72 16.88 4.52
N ASN A 254 18.73 16.76 5.40
CA ASN A 254 18.61 17.14 6.81
C ASN A 254 18.50 18.66 6.97
N ALA A 255 19.37 19.41 6.29
CA ALA A 255 19.36 20.86 6.32
C ALA A 255 18.04 21.43 5.77
N VAL A 256 17.55 20.88 4.66
CA VAL A 256 16.24 21.26 4.08
C VAL A 256 15.10 20.95 5.04
N HIS A 257 15.06 19.75 5.63
CA HIS A 257 14.04 19.36 6.60
C HIS A 257 14.00 20.33 7.79
N LEU A 258 15.17 20.66 8.38
CA LEU A 258 15.24 21.58 9.51
C LEU A 258 14.80 23.01 9.14
N ALA A 259 15.22 23.50 7.98
CA ALA A 259 14.85 24.84 7.50
C ALA A 259 13.33 24.95 7.22
N LEU A 260 12.70 23.92 6.66
CA LEU A 260 11.27 23.86 6.43
C LEU A 260 10.51 23.77 7.77
N LYS A 261 10.98 22.95 8.70
CA LYS A 261 10.40 22.82 10.04
C LYS A 261 10.37 24.15 10.79
N GLN A 262 11.46 24.95 10.71
CA GLN A 262 11.49 26.31 11.28
C GLN A 262 10.44 27.23 10.65
N ARG A 263 10.08 27.02 9.39
CA ARG A 263 9.00 27.73 8.69
C ARG A 263 7.62 27.12 8.89
N LYS A 264 7.48 26.14 9.82
CA LYS A 264 6.23 25.40 10.12
C LYS A 264 5.73 24.55 8.94
N ILE A 265 6.63 24.17 8.02
CA ILE A 265 6.35 23.24 6.92
C ILE A 265 6.92 21.87 7.31
N LEU A 266 6.05 20.90 7.50
CA LEU A 266 6.45 19.54 7.88
C LEU A 266 6.58 18.66 6.64
N VAL A 267 7.77 18.07 6.48
CA VAL A 267 8.07 17.07 5.43
C VAL A 267 8.68 15.82 6.06
N ARG A 268 8.54 14.68 5.39
CA ARG A 268 9.26 13.46 5.82
C ARG A 268 10.73 13.60 5.41
N ASN A 269 11.61 13.18 6.30
CA ASN A 269 13.04 13.08 6.03
C ASN A 269 13.46 11.60 6.01
N PHE A 270 14.12 11.21 4.92
CA PHE A 270 14.63 9.85 4.69
C PHE A 270 16.16 9.83 4.59
N SER A 271 16.88 10.89 5.03
CA SER A 271 18.33 10.97 4.93
C SER A 271 19.06 9.91 5.77
N ASN A 272 18.39 9.27 6.71
CA ASN A 272 18.92 8.22 7.57
C ASN A 272 18.22 6.87 7.37
N ALA A 273 17.50 6.69 6.26
CA ALA A 273 16.76 5.46 5.96
C ALA A 273 17.51 4.60 4.95
#